data_3f2b844e820df4cdeca2e73d0978dbd2
#
_entry.id   3f2b844e820df4cdeca2e73d0978dbd2
#
_cell.length_a   1.000
_cell.length_b   1.000
_cell.length_c   1.000
_cell.angle_alpha   90.00
_cell.angle_beta   90.00
_cell.angle_gamma   90.00
#
_symmetry.space_group_name_H-M   'P 1'
#
loop_
_entity.id
_entity.type
_entity.pdbx_description
1 polymer ?
#
loop_
_entity_poly.entity_id
_entity_poly.type
_entity_poly.pdbx_seq_one_letter_code
_entity_poly.pdbx_strand_id
1 'polypeptide(L)'
;VGRLATTLVVFLSLLGCRGESSPPETSGAEVSWLVASEPHLVIGVLDGNPAYQFSDIAAAARQPDGGWVVVDAGSRTVRAYDSGGRLRRVLGSAGSGPGEFVRPIQVLSREDGSILVWDDATFRATEFDAEGELADIRSFSREGIAKAAEPPMYPASGMLLSDGALIVRLIFKSADVPPGRFRHQIGALRVAGDESAFDTVLFFPDTEQVSVRLPKGSLSVIPPLARRASIAVQPNEARLCIGDQEGPEVTCVGPDGTSVVARWEGERVPVMADEPAVAAWRDSMTDLYAQKMSRADAGKILSQVPAPTEHPPYTELVLDRGGHLWVNTGAADGHDRDSYLVFTPAGQAVGPVSVPRVRILEIGDDYLVGVVRDEFEVQYLEVFAIAK
;
A
#
# COMPACT_ATOMS: atom_id res chain seq x y z
N VAL A 1 39.92 -72.04 -10.45
CA VAL A 1 41.16 -71.58 -9.85
C VAL A 1 41.21 -70.09 -9.97
N GLY A 2 40.82 -69.38 -8.98
CA GLY A 2 40.84 -67.91 -8.96
C GLY A 2 40.96 -67.44 -7.54
N ARG A 3 42.09 -66.84 -7.21
CA ARG A 3 42.45 -66.41 -5.86
C ARG A 3 41.67 -65.09 -5.51
N LEU A 4 40.99 -65.06 -4.41
CA LEU A 4 40.51 -63.88 -3.71
C LEU A 4 41.71 -63.13 -3.07
N ALA A 5 41.88 -61.88 -3.37
CA ALA A 5 42.79 -60.99 -2.67
C ALA A 5 41.90 -60.09 -1.71
N THR A 6 42.14 -60.33 -0.40
CA THR A 6 41.50 -59.60 0.70
C THR A 6 42.34 -58.34 0.94
N THR A 7 41.80 -57.17 0.62
CA THR A 7 42.45 -55.89 0.92
C THR A 7 41.97 -55.43 2.30
N LEU A 8 42.90 -55.35 3.24
CA LEU A 8 42.72 -54.82 4.59
C LEU A 8 42.76 -53.30 4.54
N VAL A 9 41.64 -52.64 4.82
CA VAL A 9 41.59 -51.20 4.98
C VAL A 9 41.80 -50.84 6.43
N VAL A 10 42.94 -50.24 6.73
CA VAL A 10 43.26 -49.68 8.06
C VAL A 10 42.59 -48.33 8.20
N PHE A 11 41.63 -48.21 9.12
CA PHE A 11 41.05 -46.92 9.53
C PHE A 11 42.01 -46.22 10.49
N LEU A 12 42.65 -45.17 10.04
CA LEU A 12 43.41 -44.26 10.88
C LEU A 12 42.47 -43.18 11.39
N SER A 13 42.03 -43.26 12.65
CA SER A 13 41.22 -42.25 13.32
C SER A 13 42.09 -41.03 13.71
N LEU A 14 42.01 -39.99 12.91
CA LEU A 14 42.51 -38.68 13.29
C LEU A 14 41.47 -37.99 14.20
N LEU A 15 41.76 -37.88 15.49
CA LEU A 15 41.08 -36.94 16.39
C LEU A 15 41.48 -35.51 15.95
N GLY A 16 40.62 -34.89 15.17
CA GLY A 16 40.69 -33.43 14.91
C GLY A 16 39.87 -32.71 15.98
N CYS A 17 40.51 -31.89 16.80
CA CYS A 17 39.83 -30.88 17.64
C CYS A 17 38.97 -30.03 16.75
N ARG A 18 37.64 -30.16 16.86
CA ARG A 18 36.68 -29.17 16.36
C ARG A 18 36.79 -27.94 17.27
N GLY A 19 37.49 -26.93 16.84
CA GLY A 19 37.29 -25.60 17.35
C GLY A 19 35.86 -25.19 16.99
N GLU A 20 35.01 -24.96 17.98
CA GLU A 20 33.75 -24.25 17.79
C GLU A 20 34.10 -22.83 17.34
N SER A 21 33.97 -22.59 16.04
CA SER A 21 33.92 -21.24 15.54
C SER A 21 32.55 -20.68 15.91
N SER A 22 32.50 -19.86 16.95
CA SER A 22 31.37 -18.97 17.21
C SER A 22 31.05 -18.22 15.92
N PRO A 23 29.75 -18.10 15.56
CA PRO A 23 29.38 -17.23 14.42
C PRO A 23 29.94 -15.82 14.71
N PRO A 24 30.40 -15.08 13.71
CA PRO A 24 30.84 -13.73 13.92
C PRO A 24 29.68 -12.94 14.53
N GLU A 25 29.88 -12.40 15.72
CA GLU A 25 29.04 -11.35 16.26
C GLU A 25 29.05 -10.22 15.24
N THR A 26 27.95 -10.04 14.54
CA THR A 26 27.70 -8.87 13.69
C THR A 26 27.50 -7.68 14.64
N SER A 27 28.59 -7.13 15.12
CA SER A 27 28.65 -5.78 15.66
C SER A 27 28.53 -4.80 14.50
N GLY A 28 27.41 -4.82 13.79
CA GLY A 28 26.93 -3.73 12.99
C GLY A 28 26.23 -2.77 13.94
N ALA A 29 26.65 -1.52 13.98
CA ALA A 29 25.86 -0.47 14.59
C ALA A 29 24.45 -0.60 13.99
N GLU A 30 23.44 -0.86 14.82
CA GLU A 30 22.04 -0.81 14.39
C GLU A 30 21.80 0.59 13.83
N VAL A 31 21.67 0.70 12.52
CA VAL A 31 21.24 1.94 11.87
C VAL A 31 19.77 2.09 12.25
N SER A 32 19.53 2.79 13.35
CA SER A 32 18.19 3.06 13.85
C SER A 32 17.68 4.32 13.17
N TRP A 33 16.78 4.16 12.21
CA TRP A 33 16.07 5.30 11.65
C TRP A 33 15.07 5.85 12.67
N LEU A 34 15.00 7.16 12.75
CA LEU A 34 14.19 7.87 13.75
C LEU A 34 13.20 8.78 13.05
N VAL A 35 11.92 8.65 13.40
CA VAL A 35 10.85 9.58 13.01
C VAL A 35 10.51 10.43 14.24
N ALA A 36 10.54 11.76 14.08
CA ALA A 36 10.16 12.68 15.13
C ALA A 36 8.76 12.36 15.70
N SER A 37 8.55 12.61 16.98
CA SER A 37 7.26 12.42 17.64
C SER A 37 6.27 13.53 17.32
N GLU A 38 6.77 14.75 17.07
CA GLU A 38 5.95 15.92 16.77
C GLU A 38 6.17 16.38 15.34
N PRO A 39 5.12 16.80 14.63
CA PRO A 39 5.25 17.36 13.30
C PRO A 39 5.90 18.73 13.35
N HIS A 40 6.76 19.04 12.39
CA HIS A 40 7.34 20.39 12.23
C HIS A 40 6.50 21.29 11.32
N LEU A 41 5.54 20.71 10.59
CA LEU A 41 4.57 21.43 9.76
C LEU A 41 3.20 20.76 9.86
N VAL A 42 2.16 21.56 10.05
CA VAL A 42 0.76 21.11 10.01
C VAL A 42 -0.01 22.02 9.04
N ILE A 43 -0.75 21.41 8.10
CA ILE A 43 -1.64 22.12 7.17
C ILE A 43 -3.03 21.52 7.37
N GLY A 44 -3.95 22.35 7.83
CA GLY A 44 -5.35 22.00 8.08
C GLY A 44 -5.95 22.88 9.17
N VAL A 45 -7.25 23.10 9.11
CA VAL A 45 -8.01 23.82 10.15
C VAL A 45 -9.43 23.26 10.24
N LEU A 46 -9.99 23.24 11.45
CA LEU A 46 -11.40 22.89 11.67
C LEU A 46 -12.32 23.95 11.05
N ASP A 47 -12.06 25.21 11.35
CA ASP A 47 -12.87 26.34 10.94
C ASP A 47 -11.99 27.45 10.33
N GLY A 48 -12.55 28.27 9.44
CA GLY A 48 -11.89 29.45 8.90
C GLY A 48 -11.74 29.42 7.40
N ASN A 49 -10.51 29.64 6.90
CA ASN A 49 -10.26 29.74 5.47
C ASN A 49 -10.45 28.39 4.77
N PRO A 50 -11.38 28.27 3.79
CA PRO A 50 -11.65 27.03 3.06
C PRO A 50 -10.41 26.43 2.36
N ALA A 51 -9.39 27.25 2.12
CA ALA A 51 -8.13 26.78 1.52
C ALA A 51 -7.37 25.76 2.43
N TYR A 52 -7.68 25.72 3.72
CA TYR A 52 -7.09 24.85 4.71
C TYR A 52 -8.07 23.84 5.30
N GLN A 53 -9.31 23.82 4.81
CA GLN A 53 -10.29 22.79 5.18
C GLN A 53 -10.21 21.62 4.19
N PHE A 54 -10.00 20.43 4.71
CA PHE A 54 -9.90 19.21 3.92
C PHE A 54 -11.07 18.27 4.23
N SER A 55 -11.63 17.69 3.18
CA SER A 55 -12.69 16.69 3.29
C SER A 55 -12.15 15.26 3.23
N ASP A 56 -11.18 15.01 2.34
CA ASP A 56 -10.48 13.73 2.21
C ASP A 56 -9.14 13.93 1.50
N ILE A 57 -8.08 14.14 2.27
CA ILE A 57 -6.72 14.24 1.70
C ILE A 57 -6.32 12.88 1.14
N ALA A 58 -6.36 12.69 -0.16
CA ALA A 58 -6.00 11.43 -0.79
C ALA A 58 -4.49 11.26 -0.96
N ALA A 59 -3.78 12.33 -1.31
CA ALA A 59 -2.35 12.32 -1.58
C ALA A 59 -1.71 13.68 -1.28
N ALA A 60 -0.41 13.65 -1.02
CA ALA A 60 0.44 14.83 -0.98
C ALA A 60 1.82 14.49 -1.55
N ALA A 61 2.49 15.46 -2.15
CA ALA A 61 3.86 15.34 -2.63
C ALA A 61 4.65 16.60 -2.31
N ARG A 62 5.92 16.41 -1.91
CA ARG A 62 6.86 17.52 -1.69
C ARG A 62 7.40 18.03 -3.02
N GLN A 63 7.37 19.34 -3.21
CA GLN A 63 7.94 20.05 -4.36
C GLN A 63 9.47 20.19 -4.18
N PRO A 64 10.25 20.35 -5.27
CA PRO A 64 11.69 20.58 -5.19
C PRO A 64 12.09 21.82 -4.37
N ASP A 65 11.23 22.84 -4.33
CA ASP A 65 11.45 24.07 -3.56
C ASP A 65 11.05 23.94 -2.06
N GLY A 66 10.67 22.73 -1.65
CA GLY A 66 10.22 22.42 -0.29
C GLY A 66 8.73 22.69 -0.03
N GLY A 67 7.98 23.18 -1.01
CA GLY A 67 6.53 23.33 -0.93
C GLY A 67 5.80 21.99 -1.02
N TRP A 68 4.47 22.03 -0.95
CA TRP A 68 3.61 20.87 -0.92
C TRP A 68 2.48 20.97 -1.93
N VAL A 69 2.19 19.90 -2.62
CA VAL A 69 0.95 19.76 -3.38
C VAL A 69 0.07 18.74 -2.67
N VAL A 70 -1.18 19.11 -2.41
CA VAL A 70 -2.15 18.28 -1.68
C VAL A 70 -3.37 18.05 -2.55
N VAL A 71 -3.77 16.79 -2.66
CA VAL A 71 -5.00 16.35 -3.30
C VAL A 71 -6.06 16.10 -2.25
N ASP A 72 -7.12 16.87 -2.29
CA ASP A 72 -8.35 16.64 -1.51
C ASP A 72 -9.40 15.98 -2.40
N ALA A 73 -9.50 14.65 -2.33
CA ALA A 73 -10.45 13.87 -3.12
C ALA A 73 -11.90 14.15 -2.74
N GLY A 74 -12.16 14.51 -1.49
CA GLY A 74 -13.50 14.85 -1.02
C GLY A 74 -14.04 16.13 -1.66
N SER A 75 -13.25 17.21 -1.67
CA SER A 75 -13.59 18.45 -2.39
C SER A 75 -13.22 18.41 -3.87
N ARG A 76 -12.48 17.39 -4.31
CA ARG A 76 -11.97 17.23 -5.69
C ARG A 76 -11.09 18.39 -6.13
N THR A 77 -10.23 18.86 -5.23
CA THR A 77 -9.33 19.98 -5.47
C THR A 77 -7.87 19.55 -5.33
N VAL A 78 -7.01 20.24 -6.06
CA VAL A 78 -5.55 20.14 -5.95
C VAL A 78 -5.01 21.50 -5.58
N ARG A 79 -4.27 21.57 -4.46
CA ARG A 79 -3.79 22.84 -3.90
C ARG A 79 -2.28 22.79 -3.71
N ALA A 80 -1.58 23.85 -4.05
CA ALA A 80 -0.16 24.02 -3.82
C ALA A 80 0.10 25.01 -2.67
N TYR A 81 0.99 24.62 -1.75
CA TYR A 81 1.39 25.38 -0.58
C TYR A 81 2.91 25.63 -0.62
N ASP A 82 3.38 26.67 0.03
CA ASP A 82 4.81 26.89 0.25
C ASP A 82 5.37 25.96 1.36
N SER A 83 6.67 26.00 1.59
CA SER A 83 7.35 25.22 2.63
C SER A 83 6.88 25.53 4.06
N GLY A 84 6.26 26.67 4.28
CA GLY A 84 5.63 27.07 5.54
C GLY A 84 4.14 26.74 5.63
N GLY A 85 3.58 26.03 4.64
CA GLY A 85 2.17 25.62 4.62
C GLY A 85 1.21 26.72 4.19
N ARG A 86 1.67 27.83 3.60
CA ARG A 86 0.79 28.88 3.09
C ARG A 86 0.34 28.56 1.68
N LEU A 87 -0.97 28.69 1.41
CA LEU A 87 -1.52 28.47 0.07
C LEU A 87 -0.84 29.39 -0.95
N ARG A 88 -0.30 28.79 -2.00
CA ARG A 88 0.22 29.49 -3.19
C ARG A 88 -0.85 29.62 -4.26
N ARG A 89 -1.49 28.49 -4.61
CA ARG A 89 -2.56 28.44 -5.62
C ARG A 89 -3.42 27.18 -5.54
N VAL A 90 -4.57 27.24 -6.20
CA VAL A 90 -5.41 26.09 -6.52
C VAL A 90 -5.10 25.69 -7.96
N LEU A 91 -4.64 24.45 -8.16
CA LEU A 91 -4.24 23.92 -9.46
C LEU A 91 -5.43 23.34 -10.22
N GLY A 92 -6.41 22.78 -9.49
CA GLY A 92 -7.58 22.16 -10.10
C GLY A 92 -8.76 22.08 -9.14
N SER A 93 -9.95 21.90 -9.71
CA SER A 93 -11.23 21.94 -9.02
C SER A 93 -12.15 20.79 -9.45
N ALA A 94 -13.33 20.68 -8.80
CA ALA A 94 -14.33 19.67 -9.11
C ALA A 94 -14.94 19.87 -10.51
N GLY A 95 -14.95 18.82 -11.31
CA GLY A 95 -15.56 18.82 -12.65
C GLY A 95 -14.99 17.73 -13.56
N SER A 96 -15.23 17.85 -14.87
CA SER A 96 -14.77 16.91 -15.90
C SER A 96 -14.00 17.59 -17.04
N GLY A 97 -13.87 18.91 -17.00
CA GLY A 97 -13.14 19.70 -17.99
C GLY A 97 -11.61 19.61 -17.81
N PRO A 98 -10.85 20.34 -18.65
CA PRO A 98 -9.42 20.50 -18.49
C PRO A 98 -9.06 21.12 -17.12
N GLY A 99 -8.16 20.48 -16.38
CA GLY A 99 -7.79 20.93 -15.03
C GLY A 99 -8.87 20.69 -13.95
N GLU A 100 -9.95 19.96 -14.28
CA GLU A 100 -10.99 19.58 -13.33
C GLU A 100 -10.90 18.09 -12.99
N PHE A 101 -11.38 17.69 -11.81
CA PHE A 101 -11.26 16.35 -11.27
C PHE A 101 -12.59 15.76 -10.79
N VAL A 102 -12.72 14.44 -10.98
CA VAL A 102 -13.86 13.64 -10.50
C VAL A 102 -13.47 12.83 -9.26
N ARG A 103 -12.32 12.15 -9.29
CA ARG A 103 -11.74 11.42 -8.17
C ARG A 103 -10.21 11.42 -8.26
N PRO A 104 -9.57 12.55 -7.97
CA PRO A 104 -8.11 12.60 -7.93
C PRO A 104 -7.63 11.84 -6.69
N ILE A 105 -6.66 10.93 -6.86
CA ILE A 105 -6.19 10.06 -5.78
C ILE A 105 -4.67 10.01 -5.64
N GLN A 106 -3.93 10.58 -6.59
CA GLN A 106 -2.48 10.58 -6.55
C GLN A 106 -1.95 11.90 -7.11
N VAL A 107 -0.84 12.35 -6.55
CA VAL A 107 -0.04 13.44 -7.08
C VAL A 107 1.43 13.05 -7.06
N LEU A 108 2.15 13.39 -8.11
CA LEU A 108 3.59 13.25 -8.22
C LEU A 108 4.19 14.63 -8.49
N SER A 109 5.29 14.92 -7.83
CA SER A 109 6.12 16.09 -8.08
C SER A 109 7.41 15.64 -8.73
N ARG A 110 7.73 16.21 -9.90
CA ARG A 110 8.97 15.92 -10.61
C ARG A 110 10.08 16.91 -10.23
N GLU A 111 11.31 16.57 -10.58
CA GLU A 111 12.50 17.39 -10.29
C GLU A 111 12.48 18.74 -10.99
N ASP A 112 11.83 18.86 -12.15
CA ASP A 112 11.64 20.09 -12.89
C ASP A 112 10.53 21.00 -12.30
N GLY A 113 9.87 20.55 -11.21
CA GLY A 113 8.78 21.25 -10.55
C GLY A 113 7.41 20.98 -11.16
N SER A 114 7.32 20.23 -12.25
CA SER A 114 6.03 19.83 -12.84
C SER A 114 5.27 18.88 -11.90
N ILE A 115 3.95 18.89 -12.01
CA ILE A 115 3.04 18.18 -11.14
C ILE A 115 2.13 17.30 -11.98
N LEU A 116 2.12 16.01 -11.68
CA LEU A 116 1.20 15.04 -12.28
C LEU A 116 0.11 14.68 -11.29
N VAL A 117 -1.14 14.74 -11.70
CA VAL A 117 -2.30 14.32 -10.90
C VAL A 117 -3.03 13.20 -11.62
N TRP A 118 -3.27 12.10 -10.91
CA TRP A 118 -4.05 10.97 -11.40
C TRP A 118 -5.50 11.04 -10.92
N ASP A 119 -6.43 11.01 -11.86
CA ASP A 119 -7.87 10.87 -11.61
C ASP A 119 -8.32 9.45 -11.96
N ASP A 120 -8.57 8.64 -10.94
CA ASP A 120 -8.90 7.22 -11.09
C ASP A 120 -10.34 6.97 -11.58
N ALA A 121 -11.25 7.93 -11.43
CA ALA A 121 -12.59 7.80 -11.98
C ALA A 121 -12.61 7.99 -13.50
N THR A 122 -11.84 8.93 -14.01
CA THR A 122 -11.76 9.25 -15.43
C THR A 122 -10.62 8.52 -16.16
N PHE A 123 -9.71 7.85 -15.43
CA PHE A 123 -8.47 7.26 -15.95
C PHE A 123 -7.63 8.28 -16.71
N ARG A 124 -7.43 9.41 -16.06
CA ARG A 124 -6.79 10.57 -16.66
C ARG A 124 -5.63 11.06 -15.80
N ALA A 125 -4.49 11.29 -16.46
CA ALA A 125 -3.37 12.02 -15.90
C ALA A 125 -3.45 13.47 -16.37
N THR A 126 -3.34 14.43 -15.45
CA THR A 126 -3.30 15.86 -15.73
C THR A 126 -1.93 16.37 -15.28
N GLU A 127 -1.22 17.06 -16.17
CA GLU A 127 0.07 17.64 -15.90
C GLU A 127 -0.03 19.16 -15.81
N PHE A 128 0.57 19.71 -14.76
CA PHE A 128 0.77 21.15 -14.58
C PHE A 128 2.27 21.43 -14.66
N ASP A 129 2.66 22.52 -15.25
CA ASP A 129 4.05 22.98 -15.26
C ASP A 129 4.51 23.49 -13.88
N ALA A 130 5.77 23.92 -13.78
CA ALA A 130 6.34 24.44 -12.52
C ALA A 130 5.64 25.74 -12.05
N GLU A 131 5.07 26.49 -12.96
CA GLU A 131 4.26 27.68 -12.68
C GLU A 131 2.84 27.31 -12.24
N GLY A 132 2.44 26.02 -12.40
CA GLY A 132 1.13 25.48 -12.06
C GLY A 132 0.06 25.78 -13.11
N GLU A 133 0.47 26.07 -14.33
CA GLU A 133 -0.43 26.15 -15.47
C GLU A 133 -0.65 24.76 -16.08
N LEU A 134 -1.84 24.53 -16.63
CA LEU A 134 -2.16 23.26 -17.27
C LEU A 134 -1.27 23.05 -18.50
N ALA A 135 -0.44 22.01 -18.46
CA ALA A 135 0.53 21.68 -19.52
C ALA A 135 0.03 20.57 -20.44
N ASP A 136 -0.50 19.47 -19.89
CA ASP A 136 -0.95 18.30 -20.67
C ASP A 136 -2.07 17.55 -19.97
N ILE A 137 -2.86 16.84 -20.77
CA ILE A 137 -3.89 15.90 -20.30
C ILE A 137 -3.80 14.61 -21.11
N ARG A 138 -3.58 13.51 -20.39
CA ARG A 138 -3.52 12.17 -20.98
C ARG A 138 -4.62 11.28 -20.41
N SER A 139 -5.37 10.64 -21.30
CA SER A 139 -6.42 9.68 -20.93
C SER A 139 -6.00 8.28 -21.32
N PHE A 140 -6.27 7.31 -20.45
CA PHE A 140 -6.01 5.89 -20.69
C PHE A 140 -7.33 5.17 -20.99
N SER A 141 -7.31 4.31 -22.01
CA SER A 141 -8.49 3.56 -22.42
C SER A 141 -8.72 2.33 -21.55
N ARG A 142 -9.73 2.37 -20.67
CA ARG A 142 -10.12 1.19 -19.88
C ARG A 142 -10.48 0.00 -20.78
N GLU A 143 -11.09 0.24 -21.92
CA GLU A 143 -11.45 -0.81 -22.90
C GLU A 143 -10.19 -1.36 -23.58
N GLY A 144 -9.25 -0.52 -23.96
CA GLY A 144 -7.94 -0.92 -24.51
C GLY A 144 -7.17 -1.80 -23.52
N ILE A 145 -7.07 -1.36 -22.27
CA ILE A 145 -6.42 -2.10 -21.19
C ILE A 145 -7.12 -3.46 -20.96
N ALA A 146 -8.44 -3.49 -20.90
CA ALA A 146 -9.19 -4.73 -20.70
C ALA A 146 -9.02 -5.73 -21.87
N LYS A 147 -8.87 -5.24 -23.10
CA LYS A 147 -8.60 -6.07 -24.27
C LYS A 147 -7.18 -6.60 -24.32
N ALA A 148 -6.21 -5.85 -23.79
CA ALA A 148 -4.80 -6.26 -23.72
C ALA A 148 -4.53 -7.26 -22.60
N ALA A 149 -5.40 -7.34 -21.59
CA ALA A 149 -5.23 -8.24 -20.45
C ALA A 149 -5.53 -9.70 -20.84
N GLU A 150 -4.57 -10.59 -20.57
CA GLU A 150 -4.72 -12.04 -20.74
C GLU A 150 -4.38 -12.77 -19.43
N PRO A 151 -5.30 -13.53 -18.83
CA PRO A 151 -6.71 -13.75 -19.24
C PRO A 151 -7.56 -12.49 -19.14
N PRO A 152 -8.80 -12.47 -19.71
CA PRO A 152 -9.67 -11.29 -19.71
C PRO A 152 -9.94 -10.78 -18.30
N MET A 153 -9.56 -9.53 -18.03
CA MET A 153 -9.69 -8.85 -16.75
C MET A 153 -10.17 -7.41 -16.97
N TYR A 154 -10.57 -6.75 -15.88
CA TYR A 154 -11.08 -5.37 -15.93
C TYR A 154 -10.18 -4.44 -15.11
N PRO A 155 -9.83 -3.25 -15.63
CA PRO A 155 -9.09 -2.25 -14.88
C PRO A 155 -9.96 -1.69 -13.75
N ALA A 156 -9.49 -1.91 -12.51
CA ALA A 156 -10.18 -1.46 -11.30
C ALA A 156 -9.65 -0.12 -10.80
N SER A 157 -8.34 0.05 -10.80
CA SER A 157 -7.66 1.28 -10.37
C SER A 157 -6.30 1.40 -11.05
N GLY A 158 -5.75 2.60 -11.07
CA GLY A 158 -4.43 2.89 -11.62
C GLY A 158 -3.54 3.66 -10.66
N MET A 159 -2.23 3.51 -10.82
CA MET A 159 -1.19 4.28 -10.15
C MET A 159 -0.21 4.80 -11.19
N LEU A 160 -0.10 6.12 -11.28
CA LEU A 160 0.74 6.78 -12.28
C LEU A 160 2.22 6.69 -11.87
N LEU A 161 3.08 6.46 -12.84
CA LEU A 161 4.53 6.51 -12.70
C LEU A 161 5.06 7.87 -13.19
N SER A 162 6.24 8.26 -12.75
CA SER A 162 6.84 9.55 -13.12
C SER A 162 7.22 9.65 -14.60
N ASP A 163 7.45 8.51 -15.27
CA ASP A 163 7.65 8.42 -16.72
C ASP A 163 6.35 8.55 -17.53
N GLY A 164 5.21 8.69 -16.83
CA GLY A 164 3.89 8.80 -17.43
C GLY A 164 3.24 7.45 -17.76
N ALA A 165 3.88 6.33 -17.46
CA ALA A 165 3.25 5.01 -17.53
C ALA A 165 2.29 4.81 -16.35
N LEU A 166 1.44 3.80 -16.45
CA LEU A 166 0.43 3.47 -15.45
C LEU A 166 0.60 2.02 -14.97
N ILE A 167 0.59 1.80 -13.67
CA ILE A 167 0.37 0.47 -13.10
C ILE A 167 -1.12 0.31 -12.86
N VAL A 168 -1.74 -0.65 -13.54
CA VAL A 168 -3.17 -0.91 -13.46
C VAL A 168 -3.42 -2.18 -12.67
N ARG A 169 -4.23 -2.07 -11.63
CA ARG A 169 -4.78 -3.22 -10.92
C ARG A 169 -5.94 -3.78 -11.72
N LEU A 170 -5.80 -5.03 -12.12
CA LEU A 170 -6.80 -5.77 -12.89
C LEU A 170 -7.55 -6.75 -12.00
N ILE A 171 -8.86 -6.86 -12.19
CA ILE A 171 -9.70 -7.80 -11.46
C ILE A 171 -10.41 -8.75 -12.43
N PHE A 172 -10.58 -10.01 -12.01
CA PHE A 172 -11.43 -10.94 -12.73
C PHE A 172 -12.91 -10.67 -12.44
N LYS A 173 -13.72 -10.73 -13.47
CA LYS A 173 -15.16 -10.83 -13.30
C LYS A 173 -15.54 -12.31 -13.25
N SER A 174 -15.47 -12.92 -12.08
CA SER A 174 -15.93 -14.30 -11.89
C SER A 174 -17.45 -14.32 -11.73
N ALA A 175 -18.11 -15.17 -12.52
CA ALA A 175 -19.53 -15.47 -12.35
C ALA A 175 -19.76 -16.50 -11.22
N ASP A 176 -18.78 -17.37 -10.99
CA ASP A 176 -18.85 -18.44 -10.01
C ASP A 176 -18.04 -18.08 -8.75
N VAL A 177 -18.76 -17.83 -7.67
CA VAL A 177 -18.17 -17.61 -6.35
C VAL A 177 -18.17 -18.95 -5.61
N PRO A 178 -16.99 -19.50 -5.25
CA PRO A 178 -16.92 -20.75 -4.52
C PRO A 178 -17.55 -20.60 -3.13
N PRO A 179 -18.15 -21.65 -2.55
CA PRO A 179 -18.68 -21.59 -1.20
C PRO A 179 -17.55 -21.49 -0.17
N GLY A 180 -17.79 -20.77 0.92
CA GLY A 180 -16.82 -20.59 2.01
C GLY A 180 -15.82 -19.46 1.77
N ARG A 181 -14.62 -19.60 2.33
CA ARG A 181 -13.53 -18.62 2.16
C ARG A 181 -12.87 -18.75 0.79
N PHE A 182 -12.62 -17.63 0.15
CA PHE A 182 -11.95 -17.60 -1.16
C PHE A 182 -11.23 -16.27 -1.36
N ARG A 183 -10.31 -16.26 -2.33
CA ARG A 183 -9.63 -15.06 -2.83
C ARG A 183 -9.62 -15.13 -4.35
N HIS A 184 -10.08 -14.08 -5.00
CA HIS A 184 -9.90 -13.97 -6.45
C HIS A 184 -8.43 -13.67 -6.76
N GLN A 185 -8.00 -14.04 -7.96
CA GLN A 185 -6.73 -13.54 -8.48
C GLN A 185 -6.93 -12.14 -9.02
N ILE A 186 -5.96 -11.27 -8.79
CA ILE A 186 -5.86 -9.96 -9.43
C ILE A 186 -4.52 -9.86 -10.12
N GLY A 187 -4.43 -8.98 -11.12
CA GLY A 187 -3.21 -8.72 -11.85
C GLY A 187 -2.72 -7.29 -11.65
N ALA A 188 -1.42 -7.09 -11.78
CA ALA A 188 -0.82 -5.80 -12.03
C ALA A 188 -0.32 -5.76 -13.46
N LEU A 189 -0.75 -4.75 -14.22
CA LEU A 189 -0.36 -4.50 -15.60
C LEU A 189 0.33 -3.14 -15.68
N ARG A 190 1.51 -3.09 -16.29
CA ARG A 190 2.14 -1.83 -16.66
C ARG A 190 1.66 -1.44 -18.06
N VAL A 191 1.16 -0.23 -18.19
CA VAL A 191 0.69 0.37 -19.43
C VAL A 191 1.62 1.53 -19.77
N ALA A 192 2.22 1.51 -20.95
CA ALA A 192 3.03 2.63 -21.41
C ALA A 192 2.18 3.91 -21.51
N GLY A 193 2.81 5.07 -21.30
CA GLY A 193 2.10 6.34 -21.28
C GLY A 193 1.37 6.69 -22.59
N ASP A 194 1.78 6.14 -23.71
CA ASP A 194 1.16 6.26 -25.04
C ASP A 194 0.28 5.05 -25.42
N GLU A 195 0.06 4.13 -24.47
CA GLU A 195 -0.65 2.86 -24.67
C GLU A 195 -0.06 1.96 -25.77
N SER A 196 1.21 2.15 -26.13
CA SER A 196 1.90 1.35 -27.16
C SER A 196 2.32 -0.03 -26.65
N ALA A 197 2.45 -0.21 -25.33
CA ALA A 197 2.87 -1.45 -24.69
C ALA A 197 2.07 -1.74 -23.43
N PHE A 198 1.80 -3.04 -23.23
CA PHE A 198 1.06 -3.59 -22.08
C PHE A 198 1.83 -4.79 -21.54
N ASP A 199 2.46 -4.65 -20.38
CA ASP A 199 3.28 -5.69 -19.78
C ASP A 199 2.63 -6.20 -18.49
N THR A 200 2.31 -7.50 -18.43
CA THR A 200 1.84 -8.13 -17.19
C THR A 200 3.01 -8.19 -16.21
N VAL A 201 2.84 -7.55 -15.06
CA VAL A 201 3.86 -7.54 -14.00
C VAL A 201 3.73 -8.78 -13.13
N LEU A 202 2.55 -9.02 -12.56
CA LEU A 202 2.36 -10.10 -11.61
C LEU A 202 0.85 -10.41 -11.42
N PHE A 203 0.57 -11.68 -11.07
CA PHE A 203 -0.74 -12.11 -10.52
C PHE A 203 -0.60 -12.48 -9.06
N PHE A 204 -1.60 -12.14 -8.24
CA PHE A 204 -1.60 -12.40 -6.81
C PHE A 204 -3.03 -12.47 -6.25
N PRO A 205 -3.23 -13.13 -5.07
CA PRO A 205 -4.55 -13.22 -4.45
C PRO A 205 -5.06 -11.85 -3.99
N ASP A 206 -6.32 -11.54 -4.27
CA ASP A 206 -7.03 -10.33 -3.79
C ASP A 206 -7.41 -10.42 -2.30
N THR A 207 -8.24 -9.51 -1.86
CA THR A 207 -8.84 -9.51 -0.52
C THR A 207 -9.63 -10.79 -0.27
N GLU A 208 -9.42 -11.39 0.88
CA GLU A 208 -10.15 -12.57 1.34
C GLU A 208 -11.64 -12.25 1.50
N GLN A 209 -12.49 -13.14 1.02
CA GLN A 209 -13.93 -13.04 1.09
C GLN A 209 -14.53 -14.35 1.58
N VAL A 210 -15.76 -14.27 2.08
CA VAL A 210 -16.58 -15.42 2.47
C VAL A 210 -17.86 -15.39 1.68
N SER A 211 -18.15 -16.47 0.97
CA SER A 211 -19.44 -16.67 0.30
C SER A 211 -20.48 -17.18 1.29
N VAL A 212 -21.45 -16.35 1.60
CA VAL A 212 -22.56 -16.65 2.49
C VAL A 212 -23.78 -17.02 1.66
N ARG A 213 -24.42 -18.15 1.97
CA ARG A 213 -25.61 -18.61 1.27
C ARG A 213 -26.85 -17.83 1.69
N LEU A 214 -27.60 -17.37 0.72
CA LEU A 214 -28.90 -16.75 0.88
C LEU A 214 -30.00 -17.68 0.35
N PRO A 215 -31.29 -17.47 0.66
CA PRO A 215 -32.41 -18.21 0.09
C PRO A 215 -32.47 -18.13 -1.45
N LYS A 216 -31.96 -17.01 -2.01
CA LYS A 216 -31.83 -16.80 -3.45
C LYS A 216 -30.43 -16.30 -3.74
N GLY A 217 -29.49 -17.24 -4.11
CA GLY A 217 -28.13 -16.92 -4.49
C GLY A 217 -27.13 -16.93 -3.32
N SER A 218 -26.08 -16.12 -3.43
CA SER A 218 -25.02 -15.97 -2.45
C SER A 218 -24.61 -14.51 -2.32
N LEU A 219 -23.98 -14.19 -1.21
CA LEU A 219 -23.42 -12.87 -0.90
C LEU A 219 -21.96 -13.05 -0.52
N SER A 220 -21.06 -12.29 -1.14
CA SER A 220 -19.66 -12.20 -0.72
C SER A 220 -19.50 -11.17 0.36
N VAL A 221 -18.89 -11.55 1.47
CA VAL A 221 -18.64 -10.71 2.64
C VAL A 221 -17.14 -10.71 2.90
N ILE A 222 -16.55 -9.54 3.11
CA ILE A 222 -15.17 -9.42 3.58
C ILE A 222 -15.21 -9.68 5.09
N PRO A 223 -14.57 -10.76 5.60
CA PRO A 223 -14.56 -11.08 7.02
C PRO A 223 -13.75 -10.06 7.83
N PRO A 224 -13.92 -10.02 9.17
CA PRO A 224 -13.03 -9.22 10.00
C PRO A 224 -11.59 -9.73 9.89
N LEU A 225 -10.62 -8.85 9.97
CA LEU A 225 -9.18 -9.16 9.83
C LEU A 225 -8.86 -9.95 8.55
N ALA A 226 -9.62 -9.73 7.49
CA ALA A 226 -9.40 -10.38 6.19
C ALA A 226 -8.00 -10.08 5.68
N ARG A 227 -7.31 -11.11 5.19
CA ARG A 227 -6.06 -10.92 4.44
C ARG A 227 -6.35 -10.12 3.18
N ARG A 228 -5.48 -9.16 2.89
CA ARG A 228 -5.65 -8.23 1.77
C ARG A 228 -4.42 -8.22 0.89
N ALA A 229 -4.63 -8.09 -0.39
CA ALA A 229 -3.54 -7.73 -1.27
C ALA A 229 -3.13 -6.28 -0.97
N SER A 230 -1.87 -6.10 -0.62
CA SER A 230 -1.25 -4.79 -0.41
C SER A 230 -0.29 -4.52 -1.56
N ILE A 231 -0.40 -3.34 -2.15
CA ILE A 231 0.43 -2.91 -3.27
C ILE A 231 1.06 -1.58 -2.89
N ALA A 232 2.38 -1.51 -2.96
CA ALA A 232 3.13 -0.26 -2.86
C ALA A 232 3.86 -0.02 -4.18
N VAL A 233 3.81 1.21 -4.68
CA VAL A 233 4.48 1.62 -5.91
C VAL A 233 5.42 2.77 -5.62
N GLN A 234 6.66 2.66 -6.07
CA GLN A 234 7.60 3.75 -6.13
C GLN A 234 7.55 4.36 -7.55
N PRO A 235 6.96 5.53 -7.69
CA PRO A 235 6.69 6.06 -9.04
C PRO A 235 7.94 6.39 -9.84
N ASN A 236 9.02 6.83 -9.17
CA ASN A 236 10.24 7.31 -9.85
C ASN A 236 11.05 6.20 -10.50
N GLU A 237 11.07 5.00 -9.90
CA GLU A 237 11.84 3.87 -10.40
C GLU A 237 10.95 2.74 -10.93
N ALA A 238 9.65 2.96 -11.04
CA ALA A 238 8.67 1.95 -11.46
C ALA A 238 8.77 0.64 -10.67
N ARG A 239 9.15 0.72 -9.38
CA ARG A 239 9.24 -0.42 -8.48
C ARG A 239 7.88 -0.71 -7.89
N LEU A 240 7.49 -1.97 -7.87
CA LEU A 240 6.22 -2.47 -7.35
C LEU A 240 6.48 -3.51 -6.28
N CYS A 241 5.97 -3.30 -5.06
CA CYS A 241 6.00 -4.30 -4.00
C CYS A 241 4.58 -4.80 -3.73
N ILE A 242 4.43 -6.12 -3.66
CA ILE A 242 3.15 -6.79 -3.47
C ILE A 242 3.27 -7.79 -2.33
N GLY A 243 2.30 -7.74 -1.43
CA GLY A 243 2.12 -8.71 -0.38
C GLY A 243 0.68 -9.17 -0.30
N ASP A 244 0.46 -10.46 -0.09
CA ASP A 244 -0.87 -11.07 -0.02
C ASP A 244 -1.29 -11.41 1.42
N GLN A 245 -0.42 -11.12 2.40
CA GLN A 245 -0.64 -11.41 3.82
C GLN A 245 -0.81 -12.92 4.15
N GLU A 246 -0.38 -13.84 3.27
CA GLU A 246 -0.34 -15.26 3.61
C GLU A 246 0.80 -15.58 4.58
N GLY A 247 1.88 -14.83 4.51
CA GLY A 247 3.05 -14.97 5.38
C GLY A 247 3.78 -13.63 5.60
N PRO A 248 4.84 -13.66 6.43
CA PRO A 248 5.67 -12.50 6.71
C PRO A 248 6.67 -12.27 5.56
N GLU A 249 6.15 -12.07 4.36
CA GLU A 249 6.95 -11.80 3.17
C GLU A 249 6.26 -10.85 2.19
N VAL A 250 7.05 -10.14 1.41
CA VAL A 250 6.62 -9.22 0.35
C VAL A 250 7.54 -9.39 -0.84
N THR A 251 6.96 -9.51 -2.03
CA THR A 251 7.69 -9.56 -3.29
C THR A 251 7.73 -8.19 -3.93
N CYS A 252 8.93 -7.71 -4.25
CA CYS A 252 9.14 -6.47 -4.98
C CYS A 252 9.69 -6.77 -6.37
N VAL A 253 9.15 -6.12 -7.40
CA VAL A 253 9.56 -6.24 -8.79
C VAL A 253 10.08 -4.89 -9.27
N GLY A 254 11.28 -4.88 -9.80
CA GLY A 254 11.92 -3.71 -10.42
C GLY A 254 11.47 -3.49 -11.87
N PRO A 255 11.85 -2.37 -12.47
CA PRO A 255 11.48 -2.01 -13.84
C PRO A 255 12.06 -2.97 -14.90
N ASP A 256 13.17 -3.62 -14.59
CA ASP A 256 13.83 -4.64 -15.42
C ASP A 256 13.24 -6.05 -15.24
N GLY A 257 12.18 -6.20 -14.44
CA GLY A 257 11.56 -7.47 -14.12
C GLY A 257 12.31 -8.28 -13.05
N THR A 258 13.40 -7.76 -12.49
CA THR A 258 14.07 -8.42 -11.36
C THR A 258 13.17 -8.45 -10.15
N SER A 259 13.15 -9.59 -9.46
CA SER A 259 12.29 -9.84 -8.32
C SER A 259 13.13 -10.01 -7.05
N VAL A 260 12.75 -9.33 -5.99
CA VAL A 260 13.36 -9.40 -4.67
C VAL A 260 12.27 -9.73 -3.65
N VAL A 261 12.55 -10.64 -2.73
CA VAL A 261 11.61 -10.98 -1.65
C VAL A 261 12.18 -10.52 -0.32
N ALA A 262 11.48 -9.57 0.31
CA ALA A 262 11.72 -9.20 1.70
C ALA A 262 11.00 -10.20 2.61
N ARG A 263 11.71 -10.81 3.55
CA ARG A 263 11.18 -11.75 4.54
C ARG A 263 11.63 -11.39 5.93
N TRP A 264 10.77 -11.66 6.90
CA TRP A 264 11.10 -11.46 8.31
C TRP A 264 10.56 -12.59 9.17
N GLU A 265 11.14 -12.74 10.34
CA GLU A 265 10.60 -13.64 11.36
C GLU A 265 9.44 -12.92 12.05
N GLY A 266 8.27 -13.52 12.04
CA GLY A 266 7.08 -13.01 12.70
C GLY A 266 6.28 -14.15 13.31
N GLU A 267 5.88 -13.98 14.56
CA GLU A 267 4.94 -14.90 15.19
C GLU A 267 3.54 -14.69 14.64
N ARG A 268 2.82 -15.78 14.43
CA ARG A 268 1.39 -15.69 14.14
C ARG A 268 0.65 -15.28 15.40
N VAL A 269 0.05 -14.08 15.36
CA VAL A 269 -0.69 -13.56 16.50
C VAL A 269 -2.12 -14.11 16.46
N PRO A 270 -2.53 -14.94 17.45
CA PRO A 270 -3.88 -15.46 17.48
C PRO A 270 -4.89 -14.36 17.79
N VAL A 271 -6.09 -14.45 17.19
CA VAL A 271 -7.20 -13.54 17.49
C VAL A 271 -7.88 -13.99 18.78
N MET A 272 -8.04 -13.07 19.72
CA MET A 272 -8.71 -13.32 20.97
C MET A 272 -10.22 -13.45 20.80
N ALA A 273 -10.89 -14.20 21.65
CA ALA A 273 -12.33 -14.44 21.55
C ALA A 273 -13.18 -13.15 21.67
N ASP A 274 -12.68 -12.17 22.40
CA ASP A 274 -13.27 -10.85 22.64
C ASP A 274 -12.59 -9.72 21.87
N GLU A 275 -11.90 -10.05 20.74
CA GLU A 275 -11.19 -9.09 19.90
C GLU A 275 -12.07 -7.89 19.53
N PRO A 276 -11.73 -6.67 19.96
CA PRO A 276 -12.55 -5.48 19.71
C PRO A 276 -12.79 -5.21 18.24
N ALA A 277 -11.80 -5.47 17.37
CA ALA A 277 -11.93 -5.29 15.94
C ALA A 277 -12.98 -6.22 15.30
N VAL A 278 -13.13 -7.44 15.82
CA VAL A 278 -14.15 -8.40 15.36
C VAL A 278 -15.55 -7.96 15.80
N ALA A 279 -15.69 -7.45 17.03
CA ALA A 279 -16.95 -6.93 17.53
C ALA A 279 -17.38 -5.69 16.73
N ALA A 280 -16.51 -4.71 16.57
CA ALA A 280 -16.76 -3.49 15.79
C ALA A 280 -17.12 -3.79 14.33
N TRP A 281 -16.45 -4.74 13.70
CA TRP A 281 -16.79 -5.20 12.35
C TRP A 281 -18.23 -5.76 12.31
N ARG A 282 -18.60 -6.62 13.28
CA ARG A 282 -19.92 -7.23 13.30
C ARG A 282 -21.03 -6.18 13.45
N ASP A 283 -20.82 -5.20 14.32
CA ASP A 283 -21.78 -4.11 14.55
C ASP A 283 -21.92 -3.25 13.29
N SER A 284 -20.82 -2.80 12.71
CA SER A 284 -20.79 -2.00 11.48
C SER A 284 -21.46 -2.72 10.31
N MET A 285 -21.16 -4.01 10.09
CA MET A 285 -21.77 -4.80 9.02
C MET A 285 -23.26 -5.08 9.27
N THR A 286 -23.65 -5.26 10.54
CA THR A 286 -25.06 -5.40 10.89
C THR A 286 -25.85 -4.13 10.55
N ASP A 287 -25.29 -2.96 10.88
CA ASP A 287 -25.93 -1.67 10.57
C ASP A 287 -25.98 -1.42 9.06
N LEU A 288 -24.92 -1.75 8.34
CA LEU A 288 -24.88 -1.63 6.87
C LEU A 288 -25.98 -2.48 6.20
N TYR A 289 -26.10 -3.74 6.59
CA TYR A 289 -27.10 -4.63 6.00
C TYR A 289 -28.53 -4.33 6.48
N ALA A 290 -28.71 -3.81 7.71
CA ALA A 290 -30.00 -3.41 8.23
C ALA A 290 -30.65 -2.27 7.43
N GLN A 291 -29.90 -1.55 6.60
CA GLN A 291 -30.45 -0.58 5.65
C GLN A 291 -31.25 -1.24 4.50
N LYS A 292 -31.03 -2.53 4.23
CA LYS A 292 -31.63 -3.27 3.11
C LYS A 292 -32.46 -4.48 3.53
N MET A 293 -32.36 -4.91 4.79
CA MET A 293 -33.06 -6.08 5.33
C MET A 293 -33.32 -5.90 6.84
N SER A 294 -34.04 -6.85 7.50
CA SER A 294 -34.18 -6.80 8.95
C SER A 294 -32.84 -7.02 9.67
N ARG A 295 -32.65 -6.38 10.83
CA ARG A 295 -31.43 -6.57 11.66
C ARG A 295 -31.24 -8.04 12.05
N ALA A 296 -32.36 -8.78 12.27
CA ALA A 296 -32.32 -10.22 12.55
C ALA A 296 -31.79 -11.04 11.38
N ASP A 297 -32.18 -10.70 10.13
CA ASP A 297 -31.68 -11.39 8.94
C ASP A 297 -30.22 -11.02 8.66
N ALA A 298 -29.83 -9.75 8.87
CA ALA A 298 -28.42 -9.34 8.83
C ALA A 298 -27.57 -10.17 9.81
N GLY A 299 -28.03 -10.33 11.07
CA GLY A 299 -27.34 -11.15 12.05
C GLY A 299 -27.20 -12.63 11.65
N LYS A 300 -28.25 -13.22 11.03
CA LYS A 300 -28.19 -14.60 10.51
C LYS A 300 -27.18 -14.74 9.36
N ILE A 301 -27.05 -13.74 8.51
CA ILE A 301 -26.07 -13.72 7.44
C ILE A 301 -24.66 -13.66 8.04
N LEU A 302 -24.42 -12.72 8.93
CA LEU A 302 -23.10 -12.51 9.53
C LEU A 302 -22.66 -13.66 10.44
N SER A 303 -23.60 -14.42 11.04
CA SER A 303 -23.27 -15.63 11.82
C SER A 303 -22.68 -16.77 10.97
N GLN A 304 -22.84 -16.74 9.65
CA GLN A 304 -22.22 -17.70 8.75
C GLN A 304 -20.77 -17.34 8.38
N VAL A 305 -20.31 -16.13 8.73
CA VAL A 305 -18.93 -15.70 8.49
C VAL A 305 -18.04 -16.30 9.59
N PRO A 306 -17.09 -17.17 9.25
CA PRO A 306 -16.20 -17.76 10.26
C PRO A 306 -15.37 -16.69 10.95
N ALA A 307 -15.19 -16.83 12.26
CA ALA A 307 -14.29 -15.98 13.02
C ALA A 307 -12.85 -16.10 12.46
N PRO A 308 -12.07 -15.01 12.45
CA PRO A 308 -10.65 -15.09 12.16
C PRO A 308 -9.92 -15.82 13.29
N THR A 309 -8.86 -16.54 12.96
CA THR A 309 -8.04 -17.28 13.92
C THR A 309 -6.71 -16.60 14.20
N GLU A 310 -6.23 -15.81 13.26
CA GLU A 310 -4.93 -15.13 13.32
C GLU A 310 -5.05 -13.72 12.74
N HIS A 311 -4.26 -12.81 13.27
CA HIS A 311 -4.07 -11.50 12.66
C HIS A 311 -3.26 -11.61 11.37
N PRO A 312 -3.47 -10.73 10.37
CA PRO A 312 -2.55 -10.60 9.25
C PRO A 312 -1.14 -10.25 9.74
N PRO A 313 -0.07 -10.77 9.10
CA PRO A 313 1.30 -10.54 9.54
C PRO A 313 1.77 -9.08 9.41
N TYR A 314 1.03 -8.28 8.68
CA TYR A 314 1.23 -6.84 8.49
C TYR A 314 -0.07 -6.19 7.99
N THR A 315 -0.16 -4.87 8.07
CA THR A 315 -1.38 -4.12 7.72
C THR A 315 -1.21 -3.22 6.51
N GLU A 316 0.00 -2.71 6.27
CA GLU A 316 0.27 -1.74 5.22
C GLU A 316 1.68 -1.92 4.64
N LEU A 317 1.84 -1.56 3.37
CA LEU A 317 3.12 -1.46 2.68
C LEU A 317 3.29 -0.03 2.16
N VAL A 318 4.46 0.55 2.37
CA VAL A 318 4.85 1.84 1.80
C VAL A 318 6.22 1.70 1.15
N LEU A 319 6.42 2.29 -0.02
CA LEU A 319 7.74 2.49 -0.62
C LEU A 319 8.16 3.94 -0.44
N ASP A 320 9.33 4.16 0.14
CA ASP A 320 9.89 5.50 0.25
C ASP A 320 10.54 5.95 -1.09
N ARG A 321 10.92 7.22 -1.17
CA ARG A 321 11.57 7.76 -2.38
C ARG A 321 12.90 7.07 -2.71
N GLY A 322 13.60 6.53 -1.71
CA GLY A 322 14.84 5.76 -1.88
C GLY A 322 14.62 4.28 -2.22
N GLY A 323 13.37 3.84 -2.41
CA GLY A 323 13.00 2.47 -2.75
C GLY A 323 13.02 1.48 -1.58
N HIS A 324 13.14 1.97 -0.33
CA HIS A 324 13.02 1.09 0.83
C HIS A 324 11.55 0.70 1.03
N LEU A 325 11.35 -0.57 1.33
CA LEU A 325 10.04 -1.10 1.68
C LEU A 325 9.81 -0.96 3.18
N TRP A 326 8.73 -0.27 3.56
CA TRP A 326 8.24 -0.13 4.91
C TRP A 326 7.02 -1.02 5.09
N VAL A 327 7.07 -1.91 6.07
CA VAL A 327 6.01 -2.91 6.35
C VAL A 327 5.44 -2.61 7.73
N ASN A 328 4.19 -2.20 7.80
CA ASN A 328 3.51 -1.94 9.07
C ASN A 328 3.16 -3.27 9.74
N THR A 329 3.78 -3.57 10.88
CA THR A 329 3.57 -4.81 11.66
C THR A 329 2.63 -4.62 12.85
N GLY A 330 2.03 -3.46 13.00
CA GLY A 330 1.06 -3.15 14.05
C GLY A 330 1.52 -2.07 15.02
N ALA A 331 0.83 -1.98 16.16
CA ALA A 331 1.15 -0.98 17.16
C ALA A 331 2.53 -1.21 17.78
N ALA A 332 3.30 -0.13 17.89
CA ALA A 332 4.51 -0.09 18.73
C ALA A 332 4.12 0.07 20.21
N ASP A 333 5.09 -0.16 21.09
CA ASP A 333 4.90 0.08 22.54
C ASP A 333 4.37 1.50 22.80
N GLY A 334 3.15 1.59 23.37
CA GLY A 334 2.52 2.87 23.76
C GLY A 334 1.53 3.43 22.73
N HIS A 335 0.59 2.69 22.27
CA HIS A 335 -0.68 3.01 21.57
C HIS A 335 -0.74 4.15 20.51
N ASP A 336 0.16 5.14 20.54
CA ASP A 336 0.15 6.31 19.64
C ASP A 336 1.11 6.20 18.46
N ARG A 337 1.81 5.08 18.35
CA ARG A 337 2.80 4.83 17.29
C ARG A 337 2.59 3.45 16.70
N ASP A 338 2.93 3.33 15.43
CA ASP A 338 2.97 2.06 14.70
C ASP A 338 4.42 1.61 14.48
N SER A 339 4.63 0.31 14.42
CA SER A 339 5.93 -0.31 14.14
C SER A 339 6.02 -0.67 12.66
N TYR A 340 7.07 -0.21 12.03
CA TYR A 340 7.40 -0.56 10.65
C TYR A 340 8.73 -1.31 10.60
N LEU A 341 8.74 -2.46 9.93
CA LEU A 341 9.99 -3.08 9.51
C LEU A 341 10.41 -2.48 8.17
N VAL A 342 11.67 -2.05 8.09
CA VAL A 342 12.21 -1.41 6.89
C VAL A 342 13.19 -2.34 6.20
N PHE A 343 13.08 -2.43 4.87
CA PHE A 343 13.96 -3.24 4.02
C PHE A 343 14.59 -2.37 2.93
N THR A 344 15.85 -2.64 2.64
CA THR A 344 16.54 -2.02 1.51
C THR A 344 15.93 -2.44 0.17
N PRO A 345 16.22 -1.74 -0.93
CA PRO A 345 15.85 -2.19 -2.27
C PRO A 345 16.31 -3.62 -2.61
N ALA A 346 17.39 -4.11 -1.99
CA ALA A 346 17.88 -5.48 -2.12
C ALA A 346 17.17 -6.51 -1.23
N GLY A 347 16.14 -6.10 -0.45
CA GLY A 347 15.38 -6.98 0.44
C GLY A 347 16.06 -7.28 1.77
N GLN A 348 17.14 -6.58 2.12
CA GLN A 348 17.83 -6.74 3.39
C GLN A 348 17.14 -5.90 4.47
N ALA A 349 16.94 -6.46 5.66
CA ALA A 349 16.36 -5.73 6.76
C ALA A 349 17.30 -4.60 7.24
N VAL A 350 16.72 -3.40 7.37
CA VAL A 350 17.34 -2.25 8.03
C VAL A 350 17.07 -2.32 9.53
N GLY A 351 15.84 -2.64 9.90
CA GLY A 351 15.40 -2.77 11.29
C GLY A 351 13.99 -2.21 11.52
N PRO A 352 13.53 -2.26 12.77
CA PRO A 352 12.25 -1.68 13.15
C PRO A 352 12.35 -0.15 13.30
N VAL A 353 11.32 0.55 12.84
CA VAL A 353 11.17 1.99 12.96
C VAL A 353 9.81 2.30 13.57
N SER A 354 9.80 3.09 14.63
CA SER A 354 8.57 3.55 15.25
C SER A 354 8.10 4.85 14.58
N VAL A 355 6.85 4.88 14.12
CA VAL A 355 6.24 5.99 13.37
C VAL A 355 5.01 6.49 14.13
N PRO A 356 4.78 7.81 14.26
CA PRO A 356 3.50 8.32 14.77
C PRO A 356 2.32 7.72 14.01
N ARG A 357 1.21 7.48 14.70
CA ARG A 357 0.03 6.89 14.07
C ARG A 357 -0.63 7.86 13.10
N VAL A 358 -0.18 7.82 11.86
CA VAL A 358 -0.67 8.64 10.75
C VAL A 358 -0.91 7.77 9.53
N ARG A 359 -1.84 8.15 8.67
CA ARG A 359 -1.92 7.53 7.34
C ARG A 359 -0.84 8.13 6.45
N ILE A 360 0.21 7.36 6.21
CA ILE A 360 1.38 7.80 5.44
C ILE A 360 0.97 8.07 3.99
N LEU A 361 1.39 9.19 3.46
CA LEU A 361 1.21 9.57 2.06
C LEU A 361 2.51 9.48 1.27
N GLU A 362 3.62 9.93 1.84
CA GLU A 362 4.94 9.89 1.22
C GLU A 362 6.03 9.84 2.30
N ILE A 363 7.11 9.11 2.04
CA ILE A 363 8.33 9.13 2.83
C ILE A 363 9.49 9.56 1.93
N GLY A 364 10.09 10.68 2.26
CA GLY A 364 11.29 11.20 1.59
C GLY A 364 12.58 10.83 2.30
N ASP A 365 13.66 11.53 1.99
CA ASP A 365 14.96 11.29 2.59
C ASP A 365 15.03 11.81 4.03
N ASP A 366 14.42 12.97 4.29
CA ASP A 366 14.48 13.72 5.55
C ASP A 366 13.09 13.98 6.17
N TYR A 367 12.02 13.45 5.58
CA TYR A 367 10.65 13.68 6.04
C TYR A 367 9.74 12.47 5.84
N LEU A 368 8.67 12.44 6.62
CA LEU A 368 7.49 11.62 6.45
C LEU A 368 6.29 12.56 6.46
N VAL A 369 5.41 12.46 5.47
CA VAL A 369 4.15 13.20 5.44
C VAL A 369 2.98 12.24 5.52
N GLY A 370 2.01 12.58 6.37
CA GLY A 370 0.82 11.77 6.58
C GLY A 370 -0.40 12.61 6.92
N VAL A 371 -1.53 11.91 7.07
CA VAL A 371 -2.81 12.49 7.46
C VAL A 371 -3.19 12.00 8.84
N VAL A 372 -3.50 12.94 9.71
CA VAL A 372 -4.10 12.72 11.02
C VAL A 372 -5.55 13.21 10.99
N ARG A 373 -6.42 12.55 11.75
CA ARG A 373 -7.80 12.97 12.01
C ARG A 373 -7.96 13.28 13.49
N ASP A 374 -8.58 14.39 13.80
CA ASP A 374 -8.95 14.72 15.16
C ASP A 374 -10.27 14.05 15.60
N GLU A 375 -10.71 14.34 16.80
CA GLU A 375 -11.97 13.80 17.38
C GLU A 375 -13.24 14.26 16.62
N PHE A 376 -13.14 15.29 15.78
CA PHE A 376 -14.21 15.79 14.92
C PHE A 376 -14.11 15.28 13.49
N GLU A 377 -13.24 14.29 13.21
CA GLU A 377 -12.93 13.75 11.87
C GLU A 377 -12.31 14.76 10.91
N VAL A 378 -11.81 15.89 11.42
CA VAL A 378 -11.09 16.88 10.61
C VAL A 378 -9.72 16.35 10.24
N GLN A 379 -9.36 16.49 8.98
CA GLN A 379 -8.08 16.00 8.47
C GLN A 379 -7.02 17.11 8.46
N TYR A 380 -5.83 16.73 8.91
CA TYR A 380 -4.63 17.55 8.89
C TYR A 380 -3.53 16.84 8.14
N LEU A 381 -2.83 17.55 7.28
CA LEU A 381 -1.56 17.10 6.72
C LEU A 381 -0.46 17.41 7.71
N GLU A 382 0.25 16.41 8.18
CA GLU A 382 1.36 16.55 9.13
C GLU A 382 2.67 16.08 8.53
N VAL A 383 3.73 16.85 8.74
CA VAL A 383 5.07 16.54 8.24
C VAL A 383 6.02 16.35 9.42
N PHE A 384 6.64 15.18 9.49
CA PHE A 384 7.58 14.78 10.51
C PHE A 384 9.00 14.74 9.95
N ALA A 385 9.98 15.13 10.74
CA ALA A 385 11.38 14.91 10.39
C ALA A 385 11.74 13.43 10.53
N ILE A 386 12.56 12.94 9.62
CA ILE A 386 13.14 11.60 9.67
C ILE A 386 14.67 11.69 9.57
N ALA A 387 15.39 10.91 10.38
CA ALA A 387 16.82 10.66 10.28
C ALA A 387 17.03 9.20 9.90
N LYS A 388 17.64 8.98 8.74
CA LYS A 388 17.98 7.66 8.19
C LYS A 388 19.44 7.29 8.40
#